data_eb646144a8cbd1f2a6890c8c2d5b35a8
#
_entry.id   eb646144a8cbd1f2a6890c8c2d5b35a8
#
_cell.length_a   1.000
_cell.length_b   1.000
_cell.length_c   1.000
_cell.angle_alpha   90.00
_cell.angle_beta   90.00
_cell.angle_gamma   90.00
#
_symmetry.space_group_name_H-M   'P 1'
#
loop_
_entity.id
_entity.type
_entity.pdbx_description
1 polymer ?
#
loop_
_entity_poly.entity_id
_entity_poly.type
_entity_poly.pdbx_seq_one_letter_code
_entity_poly.pdbx_strand_id
1 'polypeptide(L)'
;LDGVGKGFEKGTVFLPQLLMSADAAKIAFAVLKDELAKSGTEEEEKDKIILATVKGDIHDIGKNIVKVLLENYSFDVLDLGKDVPPELIVETAVKEDIKLVGLSALMTTTVVSMEETIRQLNKEKPDCKVMVGGAVLNQDYADQIHADFYGKDAMQSVYYAQKVFGRE
;
A
#
# COMPACT_ATOMS: atom_id res chain seq x y z
N LEU A 1 -17.44 4.86 1.19
CA LEU A 1 -16.39 4.00 1.77
C LEU A 1 -15.89 4.50 3.13
N ASP A 2 -15.70 5.80 3.36
CA ASP A 2 -15.21 6.34 4.65
C ASP A 2 -16.01 5.91 5.87
N GLY A 3 -17.34 5.88 5.77
CA GLY A 3 -18.21 5.42 6.88
C GLY A 3 -17.96 3.94 7.22
N VAL A 4 -17.70 3.11 6.21
CA VAL A 4 -17.40 1.68 6.38
C VAL A 4 -15.98 1.50 6.93
N GLY A 5 -15.00 2.27 6.45
CA GLY A 5 -13.64 2.29 6.97
C GLY A 5 -13.58 2.67 8.45
N LYS A 6 -14.27 3.76 8.84
CA LYS A 6 -14.42 4.17 10.25
C LYS A 6 -15.15 3.13 11.11
N GLY A 7 -16.10 2.39 10.53
CA GLY A 7 -16.77 1.28 11.21
C GLY A 7 -15.83 0.10 11.45
N PHE A 8 -14.94 -0.19 10.50
CA PHE A 8 -13.91 -1.22 10.64
C PHE A 8 -12.89 -0.86 11.74
N GLU A 9 -12.39 0.37 11.78
CA GLU A 9 -11.51 0.85 12.84
C GLU A 9 -12.14 0.74 14.25
N LYS A 10 -13.44 1.04 14.34
CA LYS A 10 -14.20 0.95 15.60
C LYS A 10 -14.61 -0.48 15.96
N GLY A 11 -14.32 -1.47 15.13
CA GLY A 11 -14.74 -2.86 15.33
C GLY A 11 -16.24 -3.13 15.16
N THR A 12 -16.99 -2.18 14.57
CA THR A 12 -18.42 -2.32 14.29
C THR A 12 -18.71 -2.90 12.89
N VAL A 13 -17.71 -2.87 12.02
CA VAL A 13 -17.70 -3.51 10.70
C VAL A 13 -16.52 -4.47 10.67
N PHE A 14 -16.76 -5.71 10.22
CA PHE A 14 -15.73 -6.73 10.10
C PHE A 14 -15.13 -6.77 8.68
N LEU A 15 -13.94 -7.35 8.54
CA LEU A 15 -13.21 -7.41 7.27
C LEU A 15 -14.06 -7.91 6.08
N PRO A 16 -14.88 -8.98 6.19
CA PRO A 16 -15.72 -9.41 5.07
C PRO A 16 -16.73 -8.34 4.62
N GLN A 17 -17.32 -7.60 5.55
CA GLN A 17 -18.27 -6.53 5.23
C GLN A 17 -17.58 -5.34 4.56
N LEU A 18 -16.36 -5.00 5.01
CA LEU A 18 -15.53 -3.99 4.38
C LEU A 18 -15.20 -4.38 2.94
N LEU A 19 -14.77 -5.63 2.70
CA LEU A 19 -14.45 -6.14 1.37
C LEU A 19 -15.67 -6.16 0.44
N MET A 20 -16.82 -6.62 0.92
CA MET A 20 -18.08 -6.62 0.14
C MET A 20 -18.50 -5.18 -0.25
N SER A 21 -18.37 -4.23 0.68
CA SER A 21 -18.68 -2.81 0.40
C SER A 21 -17.74 -2.23 -0.63
N ALA A 22 -16.49 -2.63 -0.57
CA ALA A 22 -15.45 -2.27 -1.50
C ALA A 22 -15.69 -2.82 -2.91
N ASP A 23 -16.05 -4.08 -3.03
CA ASP A 23 -16.39 -4.72 -4.31
C ASP A 23 -17.63 -4.09 -4.95
N ALA A 24 -18.66 -3.78 -4.15
CA ALA A 24 -19.84 -3.07 -4.62
C ALA A 24 -19.49 -1.67 -5.17
N ALA A 25 -18.60 -0.95 -4.48
CA ALA A 25 -18.12 0.35 -4.95
C ALA A 25 -17.31 0.23 -6.25
N LYS A 26 -16.44 -0.78 -6.38
CA LYS A 26 -15.67 -1.03 -7.63
C LYS A 26 -16.60 -1.23 -8.83
N ILE A 27 -17.66 -2.01 -8.67
CA ILE A 27 -18.64 -2.26 -9.74
C ILE A 27 -19.34 -0.94 -10.13
N ALA A 28 -19.77 -0.13 -9.16
CA ALA A 28 -20.40 1.15 -9.42
C ALA A 28 -19.44 2.13 -10.14
N PHE A 29 -18.18 2.19 -9.69
CA PHE A 29 -17.16 3.03 -10.33
C PHE A 29 -16.82 2.57 -11.74
N ALA A 30 -16.81 1.25 -12.02
CA ALA A 30 -16.58 0.74 -13.38
C ALA A 30 -17.66 1.25 -14.36
N VAL A 31 -18.92 1.21 -13.95
CA VAL A 31 -20.03 1.72 -14.77
C VAL A 31 -19.91 3.24 -15.01
N LEU A 32 -19.58 4.01 -13.96
CA LEU A 32 -19.36 5.45 -14.09
C LEU A 32 -18.17 5.78 -15.00
N LYS A 33 -17.10 5.00 -14.90
CA LYS A 33 -15.90 5.14 -15.73
C LYS A 33 -16.21 4.90 -17.21
N ASP A 34 -16.97 3.86 -17.54
CA ASP A 34 -17.41 3.57 -18.90
C ASP A 34 -18.25 4.71 -19.49
N GLU A 35 -19.13 5.33 -18.69
CA GLU A 35 -19.92 6.50 -19.13
C GLU A 35 -19.06 7.75 -19.30
N LEU A 36 -18.10 8.01 -18.41
CA LEU A 36 -17.17 9.13 -18.51
C LEU A 36 -16.25 8.99 -19.74
N ALA A 37 -15.74 7.79 -20.01
CA ALA A 37 -14.94 7.52 -21.20
C ALA A 37 -15.71 7.82 -22.51
N LYS A 38 -17.00 7.51 -22.55
CA LYS A 38 -17.88 7.86 -23.70
C LYS A 38 -18.09 9.37 -23.84
N SER A 39 -17.99 10.14 -22.76
CA SER A 39 -18.12 11.60 -22.75
C SER A 39 -16.83 12.35 -23.13
N GLY A 40 -15.75 11.64 -23.43
CA GLY A 40 -14.45 12.23 -23.81
C GLY A 40 -13.69 12.88 -22.66
N THR A 41 -14.04 12.57 -21.42
CA THR A 41 -13.27 13.01 -20.24
C THR A 41 -12.02 12.15 -20.13
N GLU A 42 -10.83 12.78 -20.13
CA GLU A 42 -9.55 12.08 -19.91
C GLU A 42 -9.57 11.38 -18.55
N GLU A 43 -9.10 10.13 -18.49
CA GLU A 43 -8.88 9.44 -17.22
C GLU A 43 -7.81 10.19 -16.43
N GLU A 44 -8.12 10.60 -15.22
CA GLU A 44 -7.10 11.02 -14.27
C GLU A 44 -6.15 9.84 -14.02
N GLU A 45 -4.87 10.07 -14.24
CA GLU A 45 -3.83 9.09 -13.95
C GLU A 45 -3.85 8.78 -12.46
N LYS A 46 -4.13 7.53 -12.11
CA LYS A 46 -4.19 7.12 -10.70
C LYS A 46 -2.80 7.11 -10.10
N ASP A 47 -2.68 7.61 -8.88
CA ASP A 47 -1.43 7.52 -8.12
C ASP A 47 -1.04 6.05 -7.90
N LYS A 48 0.17 5.70 -8.34
CA LYS A 48 0.72 4.35 -8.25
C LYS A 48 1.44 4.11 -6.93
N ILE A 49 1.20 2.95 -6.33
CA ILE A 49 1.82 2.50 -5.08
C ILE A 49 2.37 1.09 -5.29
N ILE A 50 3.64 0.85 -4.94
CA ILE A 50 4.18 -0.51 -4.87
C ILE A 50 3.84 -1.13 -3.52
N LEU A 51 3.43 -2.40 -3.55
CA LEU A 51 3.36 -3.27 -2.37
C LEU A 51 4.23 -4.51 -2.59
N ALA A 52 5.02 -4.88 -1.58
CA ALA A 52 5.84 -6.08 -1.60
C ALA A 52 5.98 -6.71 -0.21
N THR A 53 5.98 -8.03 -0.15
CA THR A 53 6.49 -8.76 1.01
C THR A 53 7.99 -9.00 0.76
N VAL A 54 8.82 -8.58 1.71
CA VAL A 54 10.27 -8.51 1.54
C VAL A 54 10.91 -9.88 1.34
N LYS A 55 12.14 -9.91 0.80
CA LYS A 55 12.92 -11.12 0.55
C LYS A 55 13.02 -12.00 1.78
N GLY A 56 12.79 -13.29 1.60
CA GLY A 56 12.81 -14.33 2.63
C GLY A 56 11.48 -14.48 3.36
N ASP A 57 10.50 -13.59 3.13
CA ASP A 57 9.16 -13.66 3.75
C ASP A 57 8.08 -14.06 2.74
N ILE A 58 7.26 -15.03 3.12
CA ILE A 58 6.17 -15.55 2.29
C ILE A 58 4.77 -15.19 2.82
N HIS A 59 4.71 -14.45 3.93
CA HIS A 59 3.45 -14.10 4.60
C HIS A 59 2.86 -12.83 3.99
N ASP A 60 1.89 -12.96 3.11
CA ASP A 60 1.35 -11.85 2.33
C ASP A 60 -0.12 -11.52 2.61
N ILE A 61 -0.78 -12.19 3.55
CA ILE A 61 -2.19 -11.95 3.88
C ILE A 61 -2.42 -10.48 4.28
N GLY A 62 -1.60 -9.95 5.19
CA GLY A 62 -1.70 -8.55 5.63
C GLY A 62 -1.49 -7.56 4.49
N LYS A 63 -0.48 -7.79 3.64
CA LYS A 63 -0.21 -7.00 2.44
C LYS A 63 -1.40 -7.02 1.47
N ASN A 64 -2.02 -8.18 1.27
CA ASN A 64 -3.15 -8.32 0.35
C ASN A 64 -4.40 -7.57 0.87
N ILE A 65 -4.60 -7.51 2.19
CA ILE A 65 -5.66 -6.67 2.79
C ILE A 65 -5.39 -5.19 2.50
N VAL A 66 -4.16 -4.72 2.73
CA VAL A 66 -3.76 -3.34 2.43
C VAL A 66 -3.94 -3.02 0.94
N LYS A 67 -3.55 -3.94 0.05
CA LYS A 67 -3.77 -3.82 -1.40
C LYS A 67 -5.22 -3.55 -1.73
N VAL A 68 -6.12 -4.44 -1.26
CA VAL A 68 -7.56 -4.31 -1.56
C VAL A 68 -8.11 -2.98 -1.06
N LEU A 69 -7.69 -2.53 0.13
CA LEU A 69 -8.12 -1.24 0.66
C LEU A 69 -7.60 -0.07 -0.17
N LEU A 70 -6.32 -0.02 -0.52
CA LEU A 70 -5.74 1.03 -1.37
C LEU A 70 -6.44 1.09 -2.74
N GLU A 71 -6.66 -0.05 -3.40
CA GLU A 71 -7.40 -0.12 -4.65
C GLU A 71 -8.83 0.43 -4.52
N ASN A 72 -9.49 0.22 -3.36
CA ASN A 72 -10.83 0.74 -3.08
C ASN A 72 -10.85 2.25 -2.84
N TYR A 73 -9.74 2.82 -2.39
CA TYR A 73 -9.53 4.25 -2.29
C TYR A 73 -8.94 4.85 -3.59
N SER A 74 -9.08 4.13 -4.70
CA SER A 74 -8.72 4.58 -6.05
C SER A 74 -7.22 4.78 -6.30
N PHE A 75 -6.36 4.10 -5.56
CA PHE A 75 -4.95 3.99 -5.89
C PHE A 75 -4.72 2.86 -6.92
N ASP A 76 -3.71 3.01 -7.75
CA ASP A 76 -3.21 1.95 -8.62
C ASP A 76 -2.10 1.17 -7.89
N VAL A 77 -2.38 -0.08 -7.53
CA VAL A 77 -1.45 -0.87 -6.71
C VAL A 77 -0.68 -1.87 -7.56
N LEU A 78 0.62 -1.61 -7.69
CA LEU A 78 1.58 -2.53 -8.27
C LEU A 78 2.07 -3.51 -7.21
N ASP A 79 1.43 -4.67 -7.14
CA ASP A 79 1.77 -5.73 -6.20
C ASP A 79 2.89 -6.62 -6.75
N LEU A 80 4.09 -6.53 -6.18
CA LEU A 80 5.24 -7.33 -6.59
C LEU A 80 5.22 -8.75 -6.00
N GLY A 81 4.26 -9.04 -5.10
CA GLY A 81 4.11 -10.36 -4.50
C GLY A 81 4.89 -10.53 -3.20
N LYS A 82 5.45 -11.71 -3.01
CA LYS A 82 6.17 -12.13 -1.80
C LYS A 82 7.58 -12.62 -2.13
N ASP A 83 8.46 -12.64 -1.12
CA ASP A 83 9.87 -13.01 -1.29
C ASP A 83 10.58 -12.13 -2.34
N VAL A 84 10.27 -10.83 -2.32
CA VAL A 84 10.71 -9.89 -3.35
C VAL A 84 12.08 -9.33 -3.00
N PRO A 85 13.09 -9.50 -3.89
CA PRO A 85 14.43 -8.95 -3.67
C PRO A 85 14.41 -7.40 -3.64
N PRO A 86 15.25 -6.77 -2.80
CA PRO A 86 15.37 -5.31 -2.73
C PRO A 86 15.60 -4.66 -4.09
N GLU A 87 16.45 -5.25 -4.91
CA GLU A 87 16.83 -4.74 -6.23
C GLU A 87 15.61 -4.59 -7.16
N LEU A 88 14.70 -5.58 -7.15
CA LEU A 88 13.49 -5.56 -7.97
C LEU A 88 12.53 -4.45 -7.52
N ILE A 89 12.39 -4.25 -6.21
CA ILE A 89 11.53 -3.19 -5.66
C ILE A 89 12.07 -1.82 -6.07
N VAL A 90 13.37 -1.60 -5.91
CA VAL A 90 14.05 -0.34 -6.24
C VAL A 90 14.01 -0.05 -7.74
N GLU A 91 14.36 -1.03 -8.57
CA GLU A 91 14.33 -0.90 -10.03
C GLU A 91 12.91 -0.54 -10.52
N THR A 92 11.90 -1.21 -9.96
CA THR A 92 10.50 -0.95 -10.31
C THR A 92 10.07 0.44 -9.84
N ALA A 93 10.46 0.86 -8.65
CA ALA A 93 10.13 2.19 -8.12
C ALA A 93 10.73 3.31 -8.95
N VAL A 94 11.97 3.15 -9.42
CA VAL A 94 12.63 4.11 -10.31
C VAL A 94 11.97 4.13 -11.68
N LYS A 95 11.74 2.96 -12.29
CA LYS A 95 11.18 2.83 -13.63
C LYS A 95 9.76 3.39 -13.76
N GLU A 96 8.91 3.12 -12.79
CA GLU A 96 7.49 3.53 -12.78
C GLU A 96 7.26 4.89 -12.07
N ASP A 97 8.33 5.59 -11.72
CA ASP A 97 8.31 6.86 -10.97
C ASP A 97 7.42 6.83 -9.71
N ILE A 98 7.58 5.79 -8.90
CA ILE A 98 6.76 5.55 -7.71
C ILE A 98 7.11 6.54 -6.58
N LYS A 99 6.07 7.10 -5.95
CA LYS A 99 6.21 8.01 -4.80
C LYS A 99 5.98 7.33 -3.45
N LEU A 100 5.37 6.15 -3.44
CA LEU A 100 5.09 5.41 -2.21
C LEU A 100 5.29 3.91 -2.41
N VAL A 101 6.12 3.32 -1.54
CA VAL A 101 6.34 1.88 -1.46
C VAL A 101 5.86 1.37 -0.09
N GLY A 102 5.05 0.31 -0.09
CA GLY A 102 4.65 -0.39 1.12
C GLY A 102 5.36 -1.75 1.24
N LEU A 103 6.06 -1.96 2.34
CA LEU A 103 6.80 -3.19 2.63
C LEU A 103 6.16 -3.96 3.79
N SER A 104 6.07 -5.28 3.64
CA SER A 104 5.53 -6.18 4.66
C SER A 104 6.55 -7.23 5.09
N ALA A 105 6.63 -7.48 6.41
CA ALA A 105 7.40 -8.58 6.99
C ALA A 105 6.68 -9.16 8.22
N LEU A 106 6.67 -10.48 8.35
CA LEU A 106 6.07 -11.19 9.50
C LEU A 106 7.13 -11.85 10.40
N MET A 107 8.37 -11.99 9.93
CA MET A 107 9.45 -12.63 10.65
C MET A 107 10.55 -11.62 11.00
N THR A 108 11.10 -11.71 12.21
CA THR A 108 12.20 -10.85 12.66
C THR A 108 13.45 -11.00 11.78
N THR A 109 13.67 -12.20 11.23
CA THR A 109 14.80 -12.49 10.34
C THR A 109 14.71 -11.80 8.99
N THR A 110 13.51 -11.42 8.55
CA THR A 110 13.28 -10.80 7.22
C THR A 110 13.27 -9.27 7.28
N VAL A 111 13.27 -8.69 8.47
CA VAL A 111 13.33 -7.23 8.62
C VAL A 111 14.67 -6.65 8.14
N VAL A 112 15.73 -7.42 8.15
CA VAL A 112 17.04 -7.03 7.56
C VAL A 112 16.88 -6.75 6.06
N SER A 113 16.08 -7.54 5.35
CA SER A 113 15.80 -7.31 3.93
C SER A 113 14.93 -6.06 3.72
N MET A 114 14.05 -5.73 4.67
CA MET A 114 13.28 -4.49 4.67
C MET A 114 14.18 -3.27 4.83
N GLU A 115 15.09 -3.29 5.80
CA GLU A 115 16.07 -2.22 6.03
C GLU A 115 16.96 -2.00 4.79
N GLU A 116 17.43 -3.09 4.18
CA GLU A 116 18.24 -3.03 2.95
C GLU A 116 17.44 -2.40 1.80
N THR A 117 16.16 -2.74 1.65
CA THR A 117 15.27 -2.15 0.63
C THR A 117 15.12 -0.65 0.85
N ILE A 118 14.86 -0.22 2.09
CA ILE A 118 14.74 1.20 2.45
C ILE A 118 16.04 1.94 2.16
N ARG A 119 17.19 1.38 2.53
CA ARG A 119 18.50 1.98 2.28
C ARG A 119 18.76 2.19 0.79
N GLN A 120 18.41 1.22 -0.04
CA GLN A 120 18.57 1.32 -1.49
C GLN A 120 17.58 2.33 -2.09
N LEU A 121 16.31 2.34 -1.66
CA LEU A 121 15.33 3.34 -2.11
C LEU A 121 15.77 4.75 -1.78
N ASN A 122 16.22 5.02 -0.55
CA ASN A 122 16.73 6.33 -0.14
C ASN A 122 17.91 6.82 -0.97
N LYS A 123 18.73 5.89 -1.51
CA LYS A 123 19.87 6.22 -2.36
C LYS A 123 19.47 6.49 -3.82
N GLU A 124 18.64 5.61 -4.39
CA GLU A 124 18.33 5.61 -5.83
C GLU A 124 17.09 6.47 -6.16
N LYS A 125 16.16 6.63 -5.20
CA LYS A 125 14.92 7.40 -5.35
C LYS A 125 14.54 8.10 -4.03
N PRO A 126 15.26 9.16 -3.65
CA PRO A 126 15.11 9.81 -2.33
C PRO A 126 13.77 10.54 -2.13
N ASP A 127 13.01 10.78 -3.19
CA ASP A 127 11.66 11.35 -3.16
C ASP A 127 10.56 10.29 -2.91
N CYS A 128 10.92 8.99 -2.96
CA CYS A 128 10.01 7.90 -2.68
C CYS A 128 9.83 7.71 -1.17
N LYS A 129 8.60 7.72 -0.70
CA LYS A 129 8.25 7.42 0.70
C LYS A 129 8.10 5.93 0.92
N VAL A 130 8.48 5.46 2.10
CA VAL A 130 8.35 4.04 2.47
C VAL A 130 7.49 3.88 3.71
N MET A 131 6.38 3.16 3.55
CA MET A 131 5.57 2.68 4.67
C MET A 131 5.85 1.20 4.94
N VAL A 132 5.85 0.83 6.22
CA VAL A 132 6.11 -0.54 6.63
C VAL A 132 4.99 -1.08 7.51
N GLY A 133 4.74 -2.39 7.45
CA GLY A 133 3.76 -3.07 8.26
C GLY A 133 4.10 -4.55 8.45
N GLY A 134 3.51 -5.15 9.48
CA GLY A 134 3.70 -6.55 9.81
C GLY A 134 3.77 -6.80 11.31
N ALA A 135 3.44 -8.03 11.74
CA ALA A 135 3.26 -8.33 13.16
C ALA A 135 4.55 -8.25 14.01
N VAL A 136 5.72 -8.28 13.37
CA VAL A 136 7.02 -8.16 14.07
C VAL A 136 7.50 -6.73 14.22
N LEU A 137 6.78 -5.77 13.60
CA LEU A 137 7.16 -4.36 13.60
C LEU A 137 6.41 -3.59 14.69
N ASN A 138 7.05 -2.54 15.15
CA ASN A 138 6.49 -1.49 15.97
C ASN A 138 7.10 -0.14 15.53
N GLN A 139 6.65 0.95 16.13
CA GLN A 139 7.14 2.29 15.78
C GLN A 139 8.65 2.43 15.99
N ASP A 140 9.16 1.98 17.14
CA ASP A 140 10.59 2.09 17.46
C ASP A 140 11.47 1.38 16.43
N TYR A 141 11.02 0.22 15.95
CA TYR A 141 11.75 -0.54 14.94
C TYR A 141 11.65 0.12 13.56
N ALA A 142 10.49 0.65 13.19
CA ALA A 142 10.33 1.39 11.94
C ALA A 142 11.24 2.63 11.89
N ASP A 143 11.36 3.33 13.03
CA ASP A 143 12.26 4.47 13.17
C ASP A 143 13.74 4.05 13.02
N GLN A 144 14.13 2.91 13.59
CA GLN A 144 15.49 2.36 13.48
C GLN A 144 15.88 2.03 12.04
N ILE A 145 14.96 1.48 11.26
CA ILE A 145 15.21 1.15 9.85
C ILE A 145 14.94 2.32 8.90
N HIS A 146 14.64 3.51 9.45
CA HIS A 146 14.39 4.75 8.70
C HIS A 146 13.21 4.65 7.74
N ALA A 147 12.14 3.94 8.11
CA ALA A 147 10.88 3.98 7.40
C ALA A 147 10.18 5.33 7.62
N ASP A 148 9.51 5.86 6.61
CA ASP A 148 8.75 7.12 6.72
C ASP A 148 7.46 6.94 7.53
N PHE A 149 6.91 5.73 7.57
CA PHE A 149 5.66 5.44 8.28
C PHE A 149 5.55 3.97 8.70
N TYR A 150 4.99 3.76 9.89
CA TYR A 150 4.58 2.44 10.38
C TYR A 150 3.05 2.35 10.42
N GLY A 151 2.50 1.44 9.63
CA GLY A 151 1.06 1.12 9.64
C GLY A 151 0.75 0.02 10.66
N LYS A 152 0.18 0.40 11.81
CA LYS A 152 -0.28 -0.56 12.83
C LYS A 152 -1.44 -1.42 12.31
N ASP A 153 -2.23 -0.88 11.41
CA ASP A 153 -3.33 -1.55 10.73
C ASP A 153 -3.45 -1.09 9.27
N ALA A 154 -4.28 -1.80 8.51
CA ALA A 154 -4.41 -1.57 7.08
C ALA A 154 -5.04 -0.21 6.72
N MET A 155 -5.92 0.35 7.57
CA MET A 155 -6.53 1.66 7.33
C MET A 155 -5.53 2.79 7.51
N GLN A 156 -4.61 2.68 8.47
CA GLN A 156 -3.53 3.66 8.63
C GLN A 156 -2.65 3.75 7.39
N SER A 157 -2.42 2.63 6.70
CA SER A 157 -1.71 2.62 5.42
C SER A 157 -2.45 3.41 4.34
N VAL A 158 -3.80 3.32 4.30
CA VAL A 158 -4.64 4.12 3.39
C VAL A 158 -4.54 5.60 3.70
N TYR A 159 -4.68 5.99 4.96
CA TYR A 159 -4.60 7.40 5.36
C TYR A 159 -3.22 7.99 5.08
N TYR A 160 -2.16 7.22 5.29
CA TYR A 160 -0.83 7.68 4.95
C TYR A 160 -0.67 7.86 3.44
N ALA A 161 -1.18 6.93 2.63
CA ALA A 161 -1.18 7.07 1.18
C ALA A 161 -1.93 8.34 0.74
N GLN A 162 -3.14 8.58 1.27
CA GLN A 162 -3.89 9.81 0.99
C GLN A 162 -3.09 11.07 1.31
N LYS A 163 -2.39 11.09 2.46
CA LYS A 163 -1.52 12.20 2.84
C LYS A 163 -0.37 12.41 1.86
N VAL A 164 0.32 11.34 1.44
CA VAL A 164 1.46 11.41 0.50
C VAL A 164 1.02 12.00 -0.84
N PHE A 165 -0.18 11.67 -1.29
CA PHE A 165 -0.71 12.11 -2.58
C PHE A 165 -1.65 13.33 -2.49
N GLY A 166 -1.78 13.97 -1.32
CA GLY A 166 -2.59 15.18 -1.15
C GLY A 166 -4.09 14.97 -1.35
N ARG A 167 -4.60 13.77 -1.03
CA ARG A 167 -6.02 13.38 -1.16
C ARG A 167 -6.76 13.46 0.18
N GLU A 168 -6.54 14.51 0.98
CA GLU A 168 -7.23 14.72 2.26
C GLU A 168 -8.70 15.13 2.08
#